data_55d9074ccc7609e6b2f38172a7a858a4
#
_entry.id   55d9074ccc7609e6b2f38172a7a858a4
#
_cell.length_a   1.000
_cell.length_b   1.000
_cell.length_c   1.000
_cell.angle_alpha   90.00
_cell.angle_beta   90.00
_cell.angle_gamma   90.00
#
_symmetry.space_group_name_H-M   'P 1'
#
loop_
_entity.id
_entity.type
_entity.pdbx_description
1 polymer ?
#
loop_
_entity_poly.entity_id
_entity_poly.type
_entity_poly.pdbx_seq_one_letter_code
_entity_poly.pdbx_strand_id
1 'polypeptide(L)'
;MPRDTDTNVDKSRRKLLRKIGFGAGLAYVAPALTGLSVARASTGSGSSGPSRASRPDRDRPDREPATRPAPQPQQPVRQPATPRPATPPPPPEIIAFIPTGQSLDPAIAAGFTALSQSDIAALSGILVRFALPQGRSVAQATAELASLFPEGLSDENHLYRTDDLTCDGADCAAHAMIGWAGWPSAMRPKIGMIDTGVNIDHPALQDRRLQVHQVDLGNRDAAGRVHGTAIAAMLIGSVEGRVPGLLPDAELIAVEAFHARGSAEQADAFAVANAVDFLIGEGVDVINLSFSGPENTILRRMIARAAEDGIGLVAAAGNGGPGAEPAYPAAWPEVIAVTAVDGNERVYRQANQGPYVSLAAPGVNIWTAASVSGGRLRSGTSYAAPFVTAALAVERMRMPEKVMEDVTATLFACAKDLGDAGYDPVFGHGLVTSPEECEDETQFFSVSGE
;
A
#
# COMPACT_ATOMS: atom_id res chain seq x y z
N MET A 1 -52.56 16.91 21.77
CA MET A 1 -52.27 17.44 20.42
C MET A 1 -50.76 17.44 20.26
N PRO A 2 -50.16 16.53 19.55
CA PRO A 2 -48.75 16.56 19.18
C PRO A 2 -48.60 17.31 17.83
N ARG A 3 -47.55 18.12 17.70
CA ARG A 3 -47.20 18.83 16.48
C ARG A 3 -46.26 17.98 15.63
N ASP A 4 -46.69 17.71 14.39
CA ASP A 4 -45.86 17.19 13.31
C ASP A 4 -44.84 18.20 12.86
N THR A 5 -43.54 17.83 12.92
CA THR A 5 -42.45 18.51 12.20
C THR A 5 -41.42 17.48 11.82
N ASP A 6 -41.68 16.69 10.74
CA ASP A 6 -40.62 15.89 10.13
C ASP A 6 -41.05 15.40 8.74
N THR A 7 -41.00 16.24 7.70
CA THR A 7 -41.16 15.77 6.30
C THR A 7 -40.51 16.67 5.25
N ASN A 8 -39.58 17.57 5.58
CA ASN A 8 -39.07 18.51 4.57
C ASN A 8 -37.58 18.33 4.19
N VAL A 9 -36.83 17.45 4.87
CA VAL A 9 -35.40 17.28 4.60
C VAL A 9 -35.13 16.23 3.52
N ASP A 10 -36.02 15.25 3.36
CA ASP A 10 -35.82 14.12 2.44
C ASP A 10 -36.09 14.43 0.95
N LYS A 11 -36.81 15.52 0.64
CA LYS A 11 -37.13 15.90 -0.75
C LYS A 11 -36.02 16.69 -1.45
N SER A 12 -35.13 17.33 -0.71
CA SER A 12 -34.00 18.09 -1.29
C SER A 12 -32.85 17.18 -1.76
N ARG A 13 -32.55 16.10 -1.03
CA ARG A 13 -31.48 15.16 -1.37
C ARG A 13 -31.78 14.35 -2.64
N ARG A 14 -33.05 13.99 -2.88
CA ARG A 14 -33.43 13.25 -4.11
C ARG A 14 -33.44 14.10 -5.38
N LYS A 15 -33.46 15.44 -5.29
CA LYS A 15 -33.41 16.34 -6.44
C LYS A 15 -31.99 16.62 -6.94
N LEU A 16 -30.98 16.47 -6.09
CA LEU A 16 -29.58 16.69 -6.46
C LEU A 16 -29.03 15.50 -7.28
N LEU A 17 -29.40 14.27 -6.93
CA LEU A 17 -28.95 13.05 -7.61
C LEU A 17 -29.56 12.84 -9.03
N ARG A 18 -30.59 13.60 -9.40
CA ARG A 18 -31.22 13.50 -10.75
C ARG A 18 -30.61 14.44 -11.82
N LYS A 19 -29.64 15.29 -11.47
CA LYS A 19 -29.03 16.26 -12.40
C LYS A 19 -27.65 15.87 -12.96
N ILE A 20 -27.07 14.76 -12.52
CA ILE A 20 -25.72 14.32 -12.96
C ILE A 20 -25.74 13.04 -13.82
N GLY A 21 -26.88 12.67 -14.36
CA GLY A 21 -26.97 11.53 -15.25
C GLY A 21 -27.66 11.88 -16.55
N PHE A 22 -26.92 12.29 -17.58
CA PHE A 22 -27.19 12.04 -19.00
C PHE A 22 -26.26 12.90 -19.86
N GLY A 23 -25.34 12.25 -20.56
CA GLY A 23 -24.62 12.88 -21.66
C GLY A 23 -23.34 12.16 -22.08
N ALA A 24 -23.43 11.54 -23.24
CA ALA A 24 -22.35 11.10 -24.13
C ALA A 24 -21.95 9.61 -24.08
N GLY A 25 -22.73 8.82 -24.82
CA GLY A 25 -22.21 7.57 -25.39
C GLY A 25 -21.24 7.89 -26.53
N LEU A 26 -20.02 7.39 -26.43
CA LEU A 26 -19.09 7.28 -27.54
C LEU A 26 -18.73 5.80 -27.73
N ALA A 27 -18.99 5.33 -28.95
CA ALA A 27 -18.72 3.97 -29.36
C ALA A 27 -17.20 3.69 -29.33
N TYR A 28 -16.80 2.67 -28.62
CA TYR A 28 -15.44 2.16 -28.62
C TYR A 28 -15.26 1.16 -29.75
N VAL A 29 -14.38 1.49 -30.69
CA VAL A 29 -13.93 0.56 -31.76
C VAL A 29 -12.60 -0.03 -31.28
N ALA A 30 -12.58 -1.34 -31.03
CA ALA A 30 -11.38 -2.08 -30.69
C ALA A 30 -10.42 -2.19 -31.87
N PRO A 31 -9.11 -1.91 -31.72
CA PRO A 31 -8.13 -2.24 -32.77
C PRO A 31 -7.70 -3.71 -32.65
N ALA A 32 -7.68 -4.37 -33.79
CA ALA A 32 -7.25 -5.75 -33.96
C ALA A 32 -5.73 -5.90 -33.74
N LEU A 33 -5.35 -6.91 -32.98
CA LEU A 33 -3.98 -7.38 -32.83
C LEU A 33 -3.44 -8.00 -34.11
N THR A 34 -2.42 -7.41 -34.73
CA THR A 34 -1.58 -8.06 -35.73
C THR A 34 -0.10 -7.94 -35.35
N GLY A 35 0.56 -9.09 -35.25
CA GLY A 35 1.97 -9.24 -35.57
C GLY A 35 2.94 -9.32 -34.37
N LEU A 36 3.13 -10.51 -33.86
CA LEU A 36 4.33 -10.91 -33.12
C LEU A 36 5.53 -11.00 -34.08
N SER A 37 6.54 -10.16 -33.93
CA SER A 37 7.85 -10.35 -34.55
C SER A 37 8.86 -10.82 -33.51
N VAL A 38 9.36 -12.05 -33.71
CA VAL A 38 10.44 -12.67 -32.94
C VAL A 38 11.76 -12.02 -33.34
N ALA A 39 12.43 -11.31 -32.43
CA ALA A 39 13.80 -10.83 -32.63
C ALA A 39 14.78 -12.00 -32.47
N ARG A 40 15.46 -12.37 -33.57
CA ARG A 40 16.62 -13.27 -33.57
C ARG A 40 17.88 -12.51 -33.19
N ALA A 41 18.59 -13.01 -32.22
CA ALA A 41 19.95 -12.57 -31.91
C ALA A 41 20.92 -12.99 -33.05
N SER A 42 21.60 -12.03 -33.68
CA SER A 42 22.68 -12.28 -34.61
C SER A 42 24.02 -12.28 -33.90
N THR A 43 24.72 -13.37 -33.97
CA THR A 43 26.14 -13.49 -33.62
C THR A 43 26.97 -12.91 -34.77
N GLY A 44 27.65 -11.79 -34.55
CA GLY A 44 28.62 -11.22 -35.50
C GLY A 44 30.03 -11.41 -34.98
N SER A 45 30.76 -12.31 -35.65
CA SER A 45 32.23 -12.45 -35.54
C SER A 45 32.90 -11.40 -36.42
N GLY A 46 33.67 -10.49 -35.83
CA GLY A 46 34.49 -9.49 -36.54
C GLY A 46 35.96 -9.77 -36.37
N SER A 47 36.65 -9.91 -37.49
CA SER A 47 38.05 -10.26 -37.67
C SER A 47 39.03 -9.18 -37.24
N SER A 48 40.14 -9.58 -36.68
CA SER A 48 41.33 -8.81 -36.31
C SER A 48 42.13 -8.36 -37.52
N GLY A 49 42.48 -7.04 -37.57
CA GLY A 49 43.48 -6.47 -38.48
C GLY A 49 44.82 -6.17 -37.79
N PRO A 50 45.95 -6.04 -38.53
CA PRO A 50 47.27 -6.22 -37.97
C PRO A 50 47.90 -4.98 -37.35
N SER A 51 48.73 -5.24 -36.32
CA SER A 51 49.51 -4.28 -35.54
C SER A 51 50.66 -3.66 -36.34
N ARG A 52 50.82 -2.34 -36.21
CA ARG A 52 52.03 -1.58 -36.66
C ARG A 52 53.10 -1.64 -35.56
N ALA A 53 54.32 -1.92 -35.98
CA ALA A 53 55.55 -1.95 -35.19
C ALA A 53 55.94 -0.56 -34.71
N SER A 54 56.31 -0.42 -33.45
CA SER A 54 56.92 0.78 -32.86
C SER A 54 58.40 0.53 -32.59
N ARG A 55 59.20 1.57 -32.85
CA ARG A 55 60.65 1.66 -32.73
C ARG A 55 61.11 1.63 -31.25
N PRO A 56 62.39 1.21 -31.01
CA PRO A 56 62.94 1.20 -29.65
C PRO A 56 63.47 2.58 -29.25
N ASP A 57 63.16 3.00 -28.04
CA ASP A 57 63.80 4.14 -27.39
C ASP A 57 64.77 3.65 -26.33
N ARG A 58 66.00 4.14 -26.39
CA ARG A 58 67.09 3.89 -25.47
C ARG A 58 67.04 4.89 -24.35
N ASP A 59 67.54 4.47 -23.18
CA ASP A 59 67.94 5.17 -21.98
C ASP A 59 66.89 5.33 -20.86
N ARG A 60 66.96 4.33 -19.96
CA ARG A 60 66.66 4.57 -18.55
C ARG A 60 67.45 3.60 -17.65
N PRO A 61 68.03 4.06 -16.53
CA PRO A 61 68.92 3.28 -15.69
C PRO A 61 68.18 2.26 -14.82
N ASP A 62 68.95 1.25 -14.43
CA ASP A 62 68.60 0.08 -13.65
C ASP A 62 67.82 0.39 -12.38
N ARG A 63 66.64 -0.22 -12.26
CA ARG A 63 65.92 -0.36 -11.00
C ARG A 63 65.99 -1.85 -10.58
N GLU A 64 66.40 -2.05 -9.32
CA GLU A 64 66.43 -3.34 -8.65
C GLU A 64 65.11 -4.08 -8.75
N PRO A 65 65.13 -5.42 -8.81
CA PRO A 65 63.89 -6.21 -8.92
C PRO A 65 63.13 -6.18 -7.61
N ALA A 66 61.91 -5.59 -7.64
CA ALA A 66 60.95 -5.64 -6.53
C ALA A 66 60.53 -7.09 -6.33
N THR A 67 60.70 -7.62 -5.13
CA THR A 67 60.22 -8.92 -4.67
C THR A 67 58.72 -9.05 -4.87
N ARG A 68 58.31 -10.02 -5.65
CA ARG A 68 56.94 -10.40 -5.90
C ARG A 68 56.25 -10.80 -4.60
N PRO A 69 55.11 -10.24 -4.21
CA PRO A 69 54.34 -10.72 -3.06
C PRO A 69 53.89 -12.19 -3.31
N ALA A 70 53.93 -13.00 -2.27
CA ALA A 70 53.44 -14.36 -2.31
C ALA A 70 51.94 -14.40 -2.69
N PRO A 71 51.49 -15.43 -3.45
CA PRO A 71 50.10 -15.59 -3.80
C PRO A 71 49.24 -15.72 -2.54
N GLN A 72 48.25 -14.84 -2.36
CA GLN A 72 47.25 -15.01 -1.34
C GLN A 72 46.41 -16.26 -1.62
N PRO A 73 45.99 -17.03 -0.59
CA PRO A 73 45.12 -18.16 -0.78
C PRO A 73 43.82 -17.69 -1.43
N GLN A 74 43.48 -18.19 -2.59
CA GLN A 74 42.20 -17.95 -3.25
C GLN A 74 41.11 -18.52 -2.35
N GLN A 75 40.21 -17.65 -1.88
CA GLN A 75 38.97 -18.06 -1.23
C GLN A 75 38.19 -18.94 -2.22
N PRO A 76 37.58 -20.06 -1.76
CA PRO A 76 36.77 -20.90 -2.64
C PRO A 76 35.66 -20.05 -3.26
N VAL A 77 35.64 -20.05 -4.59
CA VAL A 77 34.57 -19.43 -5.37
C VAL A 77 33.26 -20.10 -4.94
N ARG A 78 32.41 -19.39 -4.20
CA ARG A 78 31.06 -19.87 -3.91
C ARG A 78 30.37 -20.10 -5.26
N GLN A 79 30.07 -21.33 -5.57
CA GLN A 79 29.21 -21.67 -6.69
C GLN A 79 27.87 -20.94 -6.48
N PRO A 80 27.28 -20.31 -7.54
CA PRO A 80 25.95 -19.77 -7.45
C PRO A 80 25.00 -20.86 -6.96
N ALA A 81 24.25 -20.59 -5.90
CA ALA A 81 23.22 -21.49 -5.41
C ALA A 81 22.26 -21.79 -6.57
N THR A 82 22.05 -23.07 -6.86
CA THR A 82 21.01 -23.48 -7.81
C THR A 82 19.69 -22.89 -7.39
N PRO A 83 18.94 -22.23 -8.31
CA PRO A 83 17.63 -21.69 -7.98
C PRO A 83 16.75 -22.80 -7.38
N ARG A 84 16.26 -22.58 -6.16
CA ARG A 84 15.30 -23.49 -5.53
C ARG A 84 14.08 -23.57 -6.44
N PRO A 85 13.54 -24.75 -6.76
CA PRO A 85 12.32 -24.84 -7.56
C PRO A 85 11.23 -23.94 -6.97
N ALA A 86 10.63 -23.10 -7.79
CA ALA A 86 9.53 -22.25 -7.36
C ALA A 86 8.39 -23.14 -6.82
N THR A 87 7.93 -22.84 -5.62
CA THR A 87 6.75 -23.52 -5.07
C THR A 87 5.57 -23.26 -6.00
N PRO A 88 4.82 -24.30 -6.45
CA PRO A 88 3.70 -24.10 -7.33
C PRO A 88 2.68 -23.15 -6.68
N PRO A 89 1.96 -22.32 -7.48
CA PRO A 89 0.93 -21.47 -6.96
C PRO A 89 -0.10 -22.28 -6.17
N PRO A 90 -0.69 -21.73 -5.07
CA PRO A 90 -1.80 -22.41 -4.40
C PRO A 90 -2.93 -22.59 -5.37
N PRO A 91 -3.77 -23.60 -5.19
CA PRO A 91 -5.01 -23.69 -5.95
C PRO A 91 -5.80 -22.40 -5.75
N PRO A 92 -6.44 -21.87 -6.81
CA PRO A 92 -7.25 -20.67 -6.69
C PRO A 92 -8.43 -20.92 -5.72
N GLU A 93 -8.80 -19.89 -5.00
CA GLU A 93 -9.93 -19.88 -4.05
C GLU A 93 -10.91 -18.77 -4.44
N ILE A 94 -12.16 -18.88 -3.98
CA ILE A 94 -13.17 -17.84 -4.14
C ILE A 94 -13.59 -17.37 -2.76
N ILE A 95 -13.83 -16.07 -2.63
CA ILE A 95 -14.53 -15.51 -1.50
C ILE A 95 -15.96 -15.15 -1.91
N ALA A 96 -16.92 -15.39 -1.02
CA ALA A 96 -18.30 -14.98 -1.19
C ALA A 96 -18.82 -14.32 0.08
N PHE A 97 -19.44 -13.16 -0.07
CA PHE A 97 -20.26 -12.54 0.95
C PHE A 97 -21.70 -13.01 0.79
N ILE A 98 -22.30 -13.51 1.85
CA ILE A 98 -23.66 -14.06 1.89
C ILE A 98 -24.44 -13.30 2.95
N PRO A 99 -25.53 -12.58 2.58
CA PRO A 99 -26.35 -11.83 3.52
C PRO A 99 -26.94 -12.70 4.64
N THR A 100 -27.19 -12.10 5.80
CA THR A 100 -27.80 -12.78 6.96
C THR A 100 -29.11 -13.49 6.58
N GLY A 101 -29.27 -14.72 7.06
CA GLY A 101 -30.49 -15.54 6.87
C GLY A 101 -30.43 -16.46 5.67
N GLN A 102 -29.38 -16.47 4.90
CA GLN A 102 -29.15 -17.43 3.81
C GLN A 102 -28.27 -18.61 4.29
N SER A 103 -28.60 -19.85 3.86
CA SER A 103 -27.79 -21.03 4.16
C SER A 103 -26.69 -21.25 3.12
N LEU A 104 -25.59 -21.88 3.53
CA LEU A 104 -24.53 -22.36 2.64
C LEU A 104 -24.88 -23.63 1.86
N ASP A 105 -25.98 -24.32 2.21
CA ASP A 105 -26.34 -25.58 1.62
C ASP A 105 -26.39 -25.57 0.07
N PRO A 106 -26.90 -24.53 -0.60
CA PRO A 106 -26.87 -24.48 -2.06
C PRO A 106 -25.44 -24.55 -2.65
N ALA A 107 -24.48 -23.85 -2.03
CA ALA A 107 -23.08 -23.88 -2.49
C ALA A 107 -22.45 -25.26 -2.21
N ILE A 108 -22.70 -25.85 -1.06
CA ILE A 108 -22.19 -27.17 -0.71
C ILE A 108 -22.78 -28.23 -1.69
N ALA A 109 -24.08 -28.14 -1.98
CA ALA A 109 -24.74 -29.03 -2.96
C ALA A 109 -24.18 -28.86 -4.38
N ALA A 110 -23.72 -27.66 -4.75
CA ALA A 110 -23.05 -27.37 -6.01
C ALA A 110 -21.58 -27.83 -6.03
N GLY A 111 -21.05 -28.41 -4.95
CA GLY A 111 -19.73 -29.00 -4.85
C GLY A 111 -18.64 -28.04 -4.34
N PHE A 112 -19.02 -26.85 -3.84
CA PHE A 112 -18.08 -25.96 -3.17
C PHE A 112 -17.74 -26.51 -1.77
N THR A 113 -16.49 -26.36 -1.37
CA THR A 113 -16.03 -26.69 -0.02
C THR A 113 -15.69 -25.40 0.72
N ALA A 114 -16.42 -25.10 1.79
CA ALA A 114 -16.10 -23.99 2.66
C ALA A 114 -14.79 -24.28 3.42
N LEU A 115 -13.79 -23.41 3.23
CA LEU A 115 -12.49 -23.49 3.88
C LEU A 115 -12.46 -22.72 5.20
N SER A 116 -13.12 -21.56 5.24
CA SER A 116 -13.32 -20.74 6.43
C SER A 116 -14.53 -19.82 6.23
N GLN A 117 -15.10 -19.37 7.33
CA GLN A 117 -16.16 -18.37 7.34
C GLN A 117 -15.97 -17.41 8.51
N SER A 118 -16.42 -16.18 8.34
CA SER A 118 -16.48 -15.18 9.42
C SER A 118 -17.70 -14.29 9.27
N ASP A 119 -18.22 -13.81 10.39
CA ASP A 119 -19.26 -12.78 10.39
C ASP A 119 -18.65 -11.44 9.99
N ILE A 120 -19.30 -10.73 9.08
CA ILE A 120 -18.93 -9.38 8.65
C ILE A 120 -20.02 -8.42 9.08
N ALA A 121 -19.87 -7.85 10.27
CA ALA A 121 -20.86 -6.99 10.89
C ALA A 121 -21.14 -5.74 10.03
N ALA A 122 -20.12 -5.16 9.41
CA ALA A 122 -20.23 -3.98 8.56
C ALA A 122 -21.16 -4.17 7.34
N LEU A 123 -21.30 -5.39 6.83
CA LEU A 123 -22.17 -5.72 5.69
C LEU A 123 -23.40 -6.53 6.07
N SER A 124 -23.56 -6.88 7.36
CA SER A 124 -24.69 -7.68 7.89
C SER A 124 -24.82 -9.05 7.20
N GLY A 125 -23.76 -9.86 7.24
CA GLY A 125 -23.72 -11.17 6.64
C GLY A 125 -22.47 -11.95 7.02
N ILE A 126 -22.19 -13.01 6.27
CA ILE A 126 -21.01 -13.84 6.45
C ILE A 126 -20.11 -13.78 5.22
N LEU A 127 -18.81 -13.74 5.43
CA LEU A 127 -17.79 -13.93 4.41
C LEU A 127 -17.30 -15.38 4.46
N VAL A 128 -17.32 -16.04 3.33
CA VAL A 128 -16.92 -17.45 3.22
C VAL A 128 -15.82 -17.60 2.18
N ARG A 129 -14.77 -18.33 2.53
CA ARG A 129 -13.71 -18.73 1.62
C ARG A 129 -13.98 -20.14 1.13
N PHE A 130 -14.07 -20.32 -0.18
CA PHE A 130 -14.36 -21.59 -0.82
C PHE A 130 -13.19 -22.12 -1.63
N ALA A 131 -12.94 -23.44 -1.55
CA ALA A 131 -12.17 -24.13 -2.56
C ALA A 131 -12.99 -24.29 -3.84
N LEU A 132 -12.35 -24.19 -5.00
CA LEU A 132 -13.02 -24.43 -6.28
C LEU A 132 -13.46 -25.90 -6.42
N PRO A 133 -14.67 -26.16 -6.92
CA PRO A 133 -15.08 -27.50 -7.35
C PRO A 133 -14.16 -28.01 -8.47
N GLN A 134 -13.91 -29.33 -8.47
CA GLN A 134 -13.05 -29.94 -9.49
C GLN A 134 -13.54 -29.65 -10.90
N GLY A 135 -12.60 -29.28 -11.78
CA GLY A 135 -12.87 -29.05 -13.20
C GLY A 135 -13.54 -27.73 -13.54
N ARG A 136 -13.76 -26.84 -12.58
CA ARG A 136 -14.28 -25.48 -12.80
C ARG A 136 -13.19 -24.44 -12.83
N SER A 137 -13.33 -23.46 -13.72
CA SER A 137 -12.51 -22.24 -13.69
C SER A 137 -13.02 -21.28 -12.62
N VAL A 138 -12.17 -20.34 -12.17
CA VAL A 138 -12.53 -19.26 -11.26
C VAL A 138 -13.78 -18.52 -11.75
N ALA A 139 -13.78 -18.08 -13.03
CA ALA A 139 -14.91 -17.35 -13.61
C ALA A 139 -16.22 -18.13 -13.59
N GLN A 140 -16.17 -19.45 -13.87
CA GLN A 140 -17.37 -20.29 -13.81
C GLN A 140 -17.90 -20.43 -12.38
N ALA A 141 -17.00 -20.65 -11.41
CA ALA A 141 -17.36 -20.83 -10.02
C ALA A 141 -17.90 -19.52 -9.41
N THR A 142 -17.29 -18.37 -9.73
CA THR A 142 -17.78 -17.04 -9.33
C THR A 142 -19.18 -16.77 -9.87
N ALA A 143 -19.41 -17.03 -11.16
CA ALA A 143 -20.74 -16.86 -11.80
C ALA A 143 -21.80 -17.79 -11.17
N GLU A 144 -21.42 -19.01 -10.80
CA GLU A 144 -22.31 -19.95 -10.14
C GLU A 144 -22.69 -19.49 -8.73
N LEU A 145 -21.71 -19.04 -7.90
CA LEU A 145 -21.99 -18.45 -6.59
C LEU A 145 -22.88 -17.22 -6.69
N ALA A 146 -22.65 -16.34 -7.67
CA ALA A 146 -23.52 -15.20 -7.91
C ALA A 146 -24.95 -15.60 -8.26
N SER A 147 -25.14 -16.73 -8.94
CA SER A 147 -26.47 -17.28 -9.25
C SER A 147 -27.13 -17.92 -8.03
N LEU A 148 -26.37 -18.58 -7.16
CA LEU A 148 -26.87 -19.20 -5.93
C LEU A 148 -27.22 -18.16 -4.87
N PHE A 149 -26.50 -17.04 -4.84
CA PHE A 149 -26.68 -15.94 -3.89
C PHE A 149 -26.84 -14.60 -4.63
N PRO A 150 -28.00 -14.31 -5.23
CA PRO A 150 -28.19 -13.10 -6.04
C PRO A 150 -28.03 -11.78 -5.27
N GLU A 151 -28.24 -11.78 -3.96
CA GLU A 151 -28.04 -10.61 -3.08
C GLU A 151 -26.65 -10.59 -2.44
N GLY A 152 -25.85 -11.62 -2.68
CA GLY A 152 -24.48 -11.75 -2.21
C GLY A 152 -23.47 -11.16 -3.21
N LEU A 153 -22.19 -11.25 -2.83
CA LEU A 153 -21.06 -10.89 -3.67
C LEU A 153 -20.11 -12.09 -3.75
N SER A 154 -19.47 -12.29 -4.88
CA SER A 154 -18.45 -13.33 -5.03
C SER A 154 -17.34 -12.86 -5.96
N ASP A 155 -16.09 -13.22 -5.63
CA ASP A 155 -14.93 -12.89 -6.42
C ASP A 155 -13.78 -13.89 -6.14
N GLU A 156 -12.71 -13.85 -6.92
CA GLU A 156 -11.50 -14.58 -6.62
C GLU A 156 -10.90 -14.10 -5.28
N ASN A 157 -10.37 -15.03 -4.48
CA ASN A 157 -9.61 -14.68 -3.28
C ASN A 157 -8.21 -14.18 -3.68
N HIS A 158 -8.15 -12.97 -4.19
CA HIS A 158 -6.92 -12.34 -4.66
C HIS A 158 -5.89 -12.19 -3.55
N LEU A 159 -4.62 -12.25 -3.93
CA LEU A 159 -3.48 -12.10 -3.02
C LEU A 159 -2.95 -10.67 -3.07
N TYR A 160 -2.79 -10.07 -1.91
CA TYR A 160 -2.16 -8.77 -1.71
C TYR A 160 -0.76 -8.96 -1.10
N ARG A 161 0.18 -8.12 -1.48
CA ARG A 161 1.58 -8.19 -1.04
C ARG A 161 2.03 -6.86 -0.50
N THR A 162 2.99 -6.90 0.43
CA THR A 162 3.71 -5.70 0.85
C THR A 162 4.64 -5.22 -0.27
N ASP A 163 4.72 -3.91 -0.45
CA ASP A 163 5.59 -3.26 -1.42
C ASP A 163 6.89 -2.84 -0.73
N ASP A 164 7.73 -3.82 -0.37
CA ASP A 164 8.95 -3.62 0.41
C ASP A 164 10.23 -3.77 -0.43
N LEU A 165 11.07 -2.73 -0.40
CA LEU A 165 12.44 -2.79 -0.90
C LEU A 165 13.41 -2.24 0.16
N THR A 166 14.44 -3.01 0.45
CA THR A 166 15.58 -2.53 1.26
C THR A 166 16.47 -1.62 0.44
N CYS A 167 16.89 -0.50 0.99
CA CYS A 167 17.95 0.30 0.41
C CYS A 167 19.16 0.36 1.34
N ASP A 168 20.34 0.35 0.75
CA ASP A 168 21.62 0.54 1.43
C ASP A 168 22.10 1.96 1.10
N GLY A 169 22.21 2.82 2.07
CA GLY A 169 22.74 4.17 1.82
C GLY A 169 22.38 5.23 2.84
N ALA A 170 22.61 6.45 2.45
CA ALA A 170 22.72 7.61 3.27
C ALA A 170 21.48 8.02 4.07
N ASP A 171 21.70 8.95 4.96
CA ASP A 171 20.80 9.60 5.90
C ASP A 171 19.44 10.00 5.27
N CYS A 172 18.35 9.74 5.99
CA CYS A 172 17.01 10.01 5.52
C CYS A 172 16.38 11.14 6.31
N ALA A 173 16.42 12.33 5.76
CA ALA A 173 15.81 13.53 6.34
C ALA A 173 14.28 13.61 6.07
N ALA A 174 13.59 12.48 6.14
CA ALA A 174 12.19 12.37 5.70
C ALA A 174 11.23 13.27 6.49
N HIS A 175 11.39 13.37 7.80
CA HIS A 175 10.56 14.24 8.65
C HIS A 175 10.76 15.71 8.31
N ALA A 176 12.04 16.14 8.18
CA ALA A 176 12.35 17.52 7.84
C ALA A 176 11.86 17.90 6.43
N MET A 177 11.80 16.95 5.51
CA MET A 177 11.37 17.19 4.14
C MET A 177 9.92 17.64 4.02
N ILE A 178 9.07 17.21 4.97
CA ILE A 178 7.64 17.56 5.03
C ILE A 178 7.33 18.55 6.16
N GLY A 179 8.36 19.19 6.75
CA GLY A 179 8.18 20.10 7.87
C GLY A 179 7.68 19.45 9.17
N TRP A 180 7.83 18.14 9.33
CA TRP A 180 7.35 17.43 10.51
C TRP A 180 8.31 17.64 11.70
N ALA A 181 7.99 18.62 12.54
CA ALA A 181 8.82 18.98 13.69
C ALA A 181 8.59 18.10 14.95
N GLY A 182 7.73 17.09 14.83
CA GLY A 182 7.20 16.31 15.94
C GLY A 182 5.85 16.87 16.37
N TRP A 183 4.83 16.00 16.43
CA TRP A 183 3.49 16.43 16.76
C TRP A 183 3.26 16.46 18.26
N PRO A 184 2.48 17.41 18.80
CA PRO A 184 2.23 17.50 20.23
C PRO A 184 1.59 16.22 20.78
N SER A 185 2.08 15.76 21.92
CA SER A 185 1.57 14.57 22.63
C SER A 185 0.09 14.66 23.08
N ALA A 186 -0.54 15.83 22.92
CA ALA A 186 -1.95 16.03 23.20
C ALA A 186 -2.88 15.38 22.17
N MET A 187 -2.40 15.14 20.95
CA MET A 187 -3.19 14.53 19.89
C MET A 187 -3.04 13.00 19.90
N ARG A 188 -4.17 12.32 20.03
CA ARG A 188 -4.23 10.86 20.17
C ARG A 188 -5.22 10.25 19.20
N PRO A 189 -4.97 10.35 17.88
CA PRO A 189 -5.81 9.69 16.92
C PRO A 189 -5.77 8.18 17.10
N LYS A 190 -6.85 7.50 16.75
CA LYS A 190 -6.93 6.05 16.70
C LYS A 190 -6.67 5.58 15.28
N ILE A 191 -5.53 4.97 15.04
CA ILE A 191 -5.07 4.58 13.71
C ILE A 191 -5.18 3.07 13.56
N GLY A 192 -5.83 2.62 12.50
CA GLY A 192 -5.80 1.23 12.04
C GLY A 192 -4.61 0.99 11.09
N MET A 193 -4.02 -0.19 11.15
CA MET A 193 -3.00 -0.64 10.20
C MET A 193 -3.27 -2.10 9.83
N ILE A 194 -3.24 -2.42 8.54
CA ILE A 194 -3.30 -3.80 8.06
C ILE A 194 -1.96 -4.13 7.42
N ASP A 195 -1.25 -5.14 7.96
CA ASP A 195 0.11 -5.44 7.54
C ASP A 195 0.53 -6.89 7.89
N THR A 196 1.82 -7.20 7.74
CA THR A 196 2.48 -8.39 8.27
C THR A 196 2.56 -8.34 9.79
N GLY A 197 3.20 -9.34 10.42
CA GLY A 197 3.40 -9.36 11.86
C GLY A 197 4.13 -8.15 12.41
N VAL A 198 3.82 -7.77 13.65
CA VAL A 198 4.49 -6.68 14.39
C VAL A 198 5.28 -7.26 15.55
N ASN A 199 6.53 -6.85 15.71
CA ASN A 199 7.32 -7.17 16.89
C ASN A 199 7.05 -6.16 18.00
N ILE A 200 6.12 -6.46 18.89
CA ILE A 200 5.74 -5.61 20.03
C ILE A 200 6.89 -5.39 21.03
N ASP A 201 7.88 -6.30 21.03
CA ASP A 201 9.06 -6.21 21.91
C ASP A 201 10.17 -5.32 21.31
N HIS A 202 9.96 -4.76 20.10
CA HIS A 202 10.93 -3.85 19.49
C HIS A 202 11.09 -2.59 20.35
N PRO A 203 12.33 -2.13 20.68
CA PRO A 203 12.55 -0.98 21.56
C PRO A 203 11.83 0.30 21.14
N ALA A 204 11.58 0.51 19.85
CA ALA A 204 10.81 1.66 19.36
C ALA A 204 9.31 1.59 19.68
N LEU A 205 8.78 0.40 19.98
CA LEU A 205 7.35 0.16 20.21
C LEU A 205 7.02 -0.11 21.68
N GLN A 206 8.03 -0.26 22.54
CA GLN A 206 7.81 -0.41 23.97
C GLN A 206 7.12 0.82 24.56
N ASP A 207 6.20 0.59 25.48
CA ASP A 207 5.39 1.63 26.13
C ASP A 207 4.54 2.49 25.17
N ARG A 208 4.34 2.02 23.93
CA ARG A 208 3.41 2.65 22.98
C ARG A 208 2.00 2.08 23.12
N ARG A 209 1.00 2.86 22.71
CA ARG A 209 -0.40 2.43 22.69
C ARG A 209 -0.66 1.57 21.46
N LEU A 210 -0.12 0.36 21.48
CA LEU A 210 -0.20 -0.60 20.40
C LEU A 210 -1.08 -1.78 20.82
N GLN A 211 -2.11 -2.04 20.02
CA GLN A 211 -2.88 -3.29 20.06
C GLN A 211 -2.55 -4.08 18.79
N VAL A 212 -2.37 -5.37 18.93
CA VAL A 212 -2.15 -6.26 17.79
C VAL A 212 -3.27 -7.30 17.76
N HIS A 213 -3.93 -7.40 16.61
CA HIS A 213 -4.95 -8.40 16.32
C HIS A 213 -4.52 -9.23 15.12
N GLN A 214 -4.60 -10.55 15.22
CA GLN A 214 -4.34 -11.44 14.09
C GLN A 214 -5.66 -11.99 13.56
N VAL A 215 -5.92 -11.81 12.26
CA VAL A 215 -7.07 -12.45 11.62
C VAL A 215 -6.85 -13.97 11.50
N ASP A 216 -7.92 -14.72 11.35
CA ASP A 216 -7.83 -16.16 11.10
C ASP A 216 -7.13 -16.43 9.74
N LEU A 217 -5.93 -16.97 9.81
CA LEU A 217 -5.16 -17.38 8.65
C LEU A 217 -5.42 -18.84 8.22
N GLY A 218 -6.29 -19.55 8.92
CA GLY A 218 -6.52 -20.97 8.72
C GLY A 218 -5.25 -21.79 9.02
N ASN A 219 -4.87 -22.67 8.09
CA ASN A 219 -3.68 -23.54 8.24
C ASN A 219 -2.40 -22.90 7.69
N ARG A 220 -2.35 -21.58 7.46
CA ARG A 220 -1.20 -20.88 6.91
C ARG A 220 -0.32 -20.32 8.02
N ASP A 221 0.99 -20.38 7.82
CA ASP A 221 1.94 -19.77 8.74
C ASP A 221 1.83 -18.25 8.66
N ALA A 222 1.83 -17.56 9.80
CA ALA A 222 1.85 -16.11 9.84
C ALA A 222 3.09 -15.55 9.11
N ALA A 223 2.97 -14.37 8.52
CA ALA A 223 4.07 -13.64 7.91
C ALA A 223 5.13 -13.26 8.97
N GLY A 224 6.33 -12.89 8.50
CA GLY A 224 7.37 -12.33 9.35
C GLY A 224 6.97 -10.99 9.94
N ARG A 225 7.85 -10.44 10.80
CA ARG A 225 7.61 -9.19 11.54
C ARG A 225 8.46 -8.02 11.03
N VAL A 226 8.87 -8.07 9.76
CA VAL A 226 9.81 -7.07 9.23
C VAL A 226 9.06 -5.81 8.80
N HIS A 227 8.07 -5.96 7.93
CA HIS A 227 7.36 -4.85 7.31
C HIS A 227 6.40 -4.21 8.31
N GLY A 228 5.52 -4.95 8.96
CA GLY A 228 4.59 -4.41 9.94
C GLY A 228 5.26 -3.69 11.12
N THR A 229 6.41 -4.23 11.63
CA THR A 229 7.18 -3.53 12.67
C THR A 229 7.73 -2.19 12.17
N ALA A 230 8.20 -2.15 10.91
CA ALA A 230 8.71 -0.91 10.30
C ALA A 230 7.63 0.15 10.17
N ILE A 231 6.45 -0.21 9.66
CA ILE A 231 5.30 0.70 9.50
C ILE A 231 4.75 1.16 10.86
N ALA A 232 4.58 0.25 11.83
CA ALA A 232 4.14 0.59 13.17
C ALA A 232 5.11 1.59 13.85
N ALA A 233 6.43 1.36 13.71
CA ALA A 233 7.43 2.27 14.27
C ALA A 233 7.45 3.64 13.58
N MET A 234 7.17 3.73 12.27
CA MET A 234 7.00 5.01 11.59
C MET A 234 5.80 5.79 12.12
N LEU A 235 4.71 5.10 12.45
CA LEU A 235 3.51 5.75 12.99
C LEU A 235 3.69 6.17 14.45
N ILE A 236 4.07 5.24 15.34
CA ILE A 236 4.04 5.47 16.80
C ILE A 236 5.36 5.25 17.54
N GLY A 237 6.48 5.13 16.83
CA GLY A 237 7.79 4.89 17.47
C GLY A 237 8.13 5.93 18.54
N SER A 238 8.86 5.49 19.58
CA SER A 238 9.29 6.39 20.66
C SER A 238 10.22 7.49 20.15
N VAL A 239 9.94 8.74 20.50
CA VAL A 239 10.79 9.90 20.17
C VAL A 239 12.17 9.85 20.82
N GLU A 240 12.29 9.17 21.96
CA GLU A 240 13.58 8.97 22.65
C GLU A 240 14.42 7.87 21.99
N GLY A 241 13.80 7.10 21.09
CA GLY A 241 14.42 6.00 20.38
C GLY A 241 15.19 6.44 19.14
N ARG A 242 15.91 5.48 18.55
CA ARG A 242 16.62 5.70 17.26
C ARG A 242 15.68 5.70 16.04
N VAL A 243 14.41 5.41 16.24
CA VAL A 243 13.37 5.36 15.20
C VAL A 243 12.15 6.12 15.74
N PRO A 244 12.17 7.46 15.67
CA PRO A 244 11.05 8.27 16.12
C PRO A 244 9.85 8.10 15.19
N GLY A 245 8.67 7.90 15.78
CA GLY A 245 7.40 7.85 15.05
C GLY A 245 6.85 9.25 14.76
N LEU A 246 5.94 9.31 13.79
CA LEU A 246 5.25 10.55 13.41
C LEU A 246 4.26 11.00 14.51
N LEU A 247 3.56 10.05 15.13
CA LEU A 247 2.54 10.29 16.15
C LEU A 247 2.76 9.37 17.37
N PRO A 248 3.79 9.62 18.20
CA PRO A 248 4.20 8.69 19.28
C PRO A 248 3.11 8.39 20.32
N ASP A 249 2.16 9.31 20.51
CA ASP A 249 1.08 9.17 21.49
C ASP A 249 -0.26 8.71 20.88
N ALA A 250 -0.31 8.44 19.56
CA ALA A 250 -1.48 7.86 18.92
C ALA A 250 -1.77 6.45 19.45
N GLU A 251 -3.02 6.02 19.34
CA GLU A 251 -3.43 4.63 19.52
C GLU A 251 -3.33 3.91 18.18
N LEU A 252 -2.51 2.87 18.10
CA LEU A 252 -2.35 2.06 16.89
C LEU A 252 -2.98 0.69 17.09
N ILE A 253 -3.90 0.33 16.23
CA ILE A 253 -4.45 -1.03 16.11
C ILE A 253 -3.86 -1.66 14.85
N ALA A 254 -2.89 -2.55 15.04
CA ALA A 254 -2.26 -3.30 13.97
C ALA A 254 -2.96 -4.63 13.76
N VAL A 255 -3.49 -4.86 12.55
CA VAL A 255 -4.12 -6.12 12.18
C VAL A 255 -3.16 -6.92 11.29
N GLU A 256 -2.71 -8.07 11.80
CA GLU A 256 -1.82 -8.99 11.12
C GLU A 256 -2.66 -9.88 10.18
N ALA A 257 -2.71 -9.52 8.89
CA ALA A 257 -3.52 -10.20 7.88
C ALA A 257 -2.68 -11.01 6.87
N PHE A 258 -1.36 -10.94 6.97
CA PHE A 258 -0.44 -11.55 6.02
C PHE A 258 0.05 -12.92 6.49
N HIS A 259 0.28 -13.81 5.53
CA HIS A 259 0.84 -15.14 5.76
C HIS A 259 2.10 -15.36 4.93
N ALA A 260 2.97 -16.24 5.41
CA ALA A 260 4.18 -16.63 4.72
C ALA A 260 3.87 -17.62 3.57
N ARG A 261 4.58 -17.44 2.46
CA ARG A 261 4.58 -18.39 1.34
C ARG A 261 5.96 -18.52 0.74
N GLY A 262 6.69 -19.51 1.18
CA GLY A 262 8.12 -19.64 0.85
C GLY A 262 8.91 -18.46 1.39
N SER A 263 9.48 -17.64 0.50
CA SER A 263 10.17 -16.40 0.86
C SER A 263 9.32 -15.14 0.71
N ALA A 264 8.07 -15.26 0.23
CA ALA A 264 7.16 -14.15 0.04
C ALA A 264 6.17 -14.04 1.22
N GLU A 265 5.74 -12.83 1.49
CA GLU A 265 4.67 -12.49 2.43
C GLU A 265 3.49 -11.95 1.63
N GLN A 266 2.29 -12.42 1.91
CA GLN A 266 1.10 -12.06 1.15
C GLN A 266 -0.15 -12.16 2.01
N ALA A 267 -1.16 -11.34 1.72
CA ALA A 267 -2.50 -11.50 2.26
C ALA A 267 -3.46 -11.91 1.14
N ASP A 268 -4.50 -12.64 1.46
CA ASP A 268 -5.61 -12.85 0.54
C ASP A 268 -6.76 -11.87 0.85
N ALA A 269 -7.66 -11.71 -0.11
CA ALA A 269 -8.78 -10.78 0.02
C ALA A 269 -9.71 -11.14 1.19
N PHE A 270 -9.80 -12.42 1.58
CA PHE A 270 -10.55 -12.83 2.75
C PHE A 270 -9.95 -12.26 4.05
N ALA A 271 -8.64 -12.41 4.24
CA ALA A 271 -7.95 -11.90 5.42
C ALA A 271 -8.01 -10.37 5.50
N VAL A 272 -7.80 -9.68 4.35
CA VAL A 272 -7.88 -8.21 4.29
C VAL A 272 -9.30 -7.71 4.57
N ALA A 273 -10.33 -8.37 4.03
CA ALA A 273 -11.72 -7.98 4.28
C ALA A 273 -12.10 -8.12 5.77
N ASN A 274 -11.68 -9.20 6.43
CA ASN A 274 -11.87 -9.38 7.87
C ASN A 274 -11.10 -8.32 8.69
N ALA A 275 -9.89 -7.95 8.25
CA ALA A 275 -9.11 -6.92 8.92
C ALA A 275 -9.79 -5.54 8.81
N VAL A 276 -10.36 -5.20 7.65
CA VAL A 276 -11.12 -3.95 7.48
C VAL A 276 -12.37 -3.95 8.35
N ASP A 277 -13.14 -5.06 8.38
CA ASP A 277 -14.33 -5.18 9.23
C ASP A 277 -13.99 -4.99 10.73
N PHE A 278 -12.94 -5.63 11.18
CA PHE A 278 -12.44 -5.48 12.55
C PHE A 278 -12.10 -4.01 12.88
N LEU A 279 -11.36 -3.32 11.99
CA LEU A 279 -10.98 -1.92 12.21
C LEU A 279 -12.18 -0.97 12.17
N ILE A 280 -13.19 -1.23 11.32
CA ILE A 280 -14.46 -0.50 11.35
C ILE A 280 -15.13 -0.67 12.72
N GLY A 281 -15.20 -1.90 13.24
CA GLY A 281 -15.77 -2.20 14.55
C GLY A 281 -15.02 -1.54 15.71
N GLU A 282 -13.71 -1.33 15.58
CA GLU A 282 -12.88 -0.63 16.55
C GLU A 282 -13.05 0.90 16.51
N GLY A 283 -13.68 1.44 15.45
CA GLY A 283 -13.93 2.87 15.31
C GLY A 283 -12.65 3.68 15.17
N VAL A 284 -11.75 3.26 14.27
CA VAL A 284 -10.51 3.99 13.96
C VAL A 284 -10.80 5.25 13.15
N ASP A 285 -9.97 6.28 13.31
CA ASP A 285 -10.09 7.53 12.54
C ASP A 285 -9.56 7.40 11.12
N VAL A 286 -8.46 6.65 10.96
CA VAL A 286 -7.75 6.46 9.68
C VAL A 286 -7.21 5.03 9.60
N ILE A 287 -7.19 4.45 8.41
CA ILE A 287 -6.55 3.14 8.13
C ILE A 287 -5.37 3.30 7.17
N ASN A 288 -4.20 2.82 7.58
CA ASN A 288 -3.01 2.69 6.76
C ASN A 288 -2.97 1.32 6.06
N LEU A 289 -2.88 1.33 4.72
CA LEU A 289 -2.90 0.17 3.84
C LEU A 289 -1.60 0.12 3.01
N SER A 290 -0.48 -0.27 3.67
CA SER A 290 0.85 -0.29 3.07
C SER A 290 1.10 -1.52 2.19
N PHE A 291 0.14 -1.90 1.36
CA PHE A 291 0.19 -3.03 0.44
C PHE A 291 -0.58 -2.76 -0.84
N SER A 292 -0.41 -3.62 -1.84
CA SER A 292 -1.12 -3.54 -3.11
C SER A 292 -1.46 -4.92 -3.67
N GLY A 293 -2.50 -4.95 -4.51
CA GLY A 293 -2.97 -6.15 -5.19
C GLY A 293 -3.89 -5.82 -6.37
N PRO A 294 -4.50 -6.84 -6.99
CA PRO A 294 -5.48 -6.66 -8.04
C PRO A 294 -6.82 -6.14 -7.49
N GLU A 295 -7.67 -5.68 -8.38
CA GLU A 295 -9.05 -5.32 -8.01
C GLU A 295 -9.81 -6.53 -7.47
N ASN A 296 -10.64 -6.32 -6.44
CA ASN A 296 -11.50 -7.33 -5.84
C ASN A 296 -12.82 -6.72 -5.40
N THR A 297 -13.92 -7.28 -5.86
CA THR A 297 -15.28 -6.76 -5.67
C THR A 297 -15.68 -6.69 -4.19
N ILE A 298 -15.33 -7.72 -3.40
CA ILE A 298 -15.69 -7.76 -1.98
C ILE A 298 -14.87 -6.72 -1.21
N LEU A 299 -13.57 -6.68 -1.46
CA LEU A 299 -12.71 -5.70 -0.81
C LEU A 299 -13.09 -4.26 -1.20
N ARG A 300 -13.47 -4.04 -2.47
CA ARG A 300 -14.05 -2.77 -2.92
C ARG A 300 -15.23 -2.34 -2.05
N ARG A 301 -16.16 -3.26 -1.76
CA ARG A 301 -17.34 -2.95 -0.92
C ARG A 301 -16.95 -2.68 0.53
N MET A 302 -15.96 -3.39 1.08
CA MET A 302 -15.45 -3.16 2.45
C MET A 302 -14.80 -1.78 2.58
N ILE A 303 -13.97 -1.39 1.61
CA ILE A 303 -13.33 -0.07 1.58
C ILE A 303 -14.37 1.04 1.44
N ALA A 304 -15.36 0.87 0.54
CA ALA A 304 -16.45 1.83 0.41
C ALA A 304 -17.26 1.95 1.73
N ARG A 305 -17.47 0.85 2.44
CA ARG A 305 -18.15 0.86 3.74
C ARG A 305 -17.34 1.61 4.80
N ALA A 306 -16.03 1.40 4.89
CA ALA A 306 -15.18 2.15 5.80
C ALA A 306 -15.23 3.66 5.52
N ALA A 307 -15.22 4.06 4.25
CA ALA A 307 -15.36 5.45 3.84
C ALA A 307 -16.77 6.03 4.17
N GLU A 308 -17.85 5.25 3.97
CA GLU A 308 -19.22 5.62 4.36
C GLU A 308 -19.32 5.89 5.88
N ASP A 309 -18.56 5.18 6.70
CA ASP A 309 -18.47 5.37 8.16
C ASP A 309 -17.55 6.55 8.55
N GLY A 310 -16.97 7.26 7.57
CA GLY A 310 -16.14 8.45 7.79
C GLY A 310 -14.68 8.13 8.17
N ILE A 311 -14.21 6.90 7.94
CA ILE A 311 -12.82 6.50 8.18
C ILE A 311 -11.95 6.98 7.02
N GLY A 312 -10.83 7.64 7.32
CA GLY A 312 -9.82 8.02 6.33
C GLY A 312 -9.05 6.80 5.84
N LEU A 313 -8.83 6.70 4.53
CA LEU A 313 -8.18 5.53 3.92
C LEU A 313 -6.96 5.98 3.15
N VAL A 314 -5.79 5.47 3.51
CA VAL A 314 -4.51 5.79 2.89
C VAL A 314 -3.83 4.51 2.43
N ALA A 315 -3.40 4.46 1.17
CA ALA A 315 -2.76 3.27 0.61
C ALA A 315 -1.53 3.58 -0.24
N ALA A 316 -0.61 2.63 -0.27
CA ALA A 316 0.55 2.64 -1.16
C ALA A 316 0.12 2.56 -2.63
N ALA A 317 0.64 3.45 -3.49
CA ALA A 317 0.30 3.48 -4.92
C ALA A 317 0.80 2.27 -5.71
N GLY A 318 1.71 1.47 -5.14
CA GLY A 318 2.30 0.28 -5.74
C GLY A 318 3.73 0.49 -6.24
N ASN A 319 4.48 -0.61 -6.40
CA ASN A 319 5.90 -0.61 -6.81
C ASN A 319 6.15 -1.44 -8.08
N GLY A 320 5.18 -1.51 -8.98
CA GLY A 320 5.29 -2.19 -10.28
C GLY A 320 5.95 -1.35 -11.38
N GLY A 321 6.22 -0.07 -11.12
CA GLY A 321 6.82 0.88 -12.05
C GLY A 321 5.80 1.77 -12.77
N PRO A 322 6.28 2.77 -13.54
CA PRO A 322 5.43 3.79 -14.17
C PRO A 322 4.37 3.27 -15.14
N GLY A 323 4.59 2.10 -15.73
CA GLY A 323 3.68 1.46 -16.68
C GLY A 323 2.86 0.31 -16.10
N ALA A 324 2.86 0.14 -14.78
CA ALA A 324 2.08 -0.92 -14.14
C ALA A 324 0.59 -0.61 -14.18
N GLU A 325 -0.23 -1.67 -14.15
CA GLU A 325 -1.67 -1.54 -13.96
C GLU A 325 -2.00 -0.86 -12.61
N PRO A 326 -3.17 -0.21 -12.49
CA PRO A 326 -3.60 0.36 -11.23
C PRO A 326 -3.55 -0.66 -10.09
N ALA A 327 -3.04 -0.24 -8.94
CA ALA A 327 -2.89 -1.08 -7.77
C ALA A 327 -4.01 -0.79 -6.74
N TYR A 328 -4.61 -1.83 -6.18
CA TYR A 328 -5.69 -1.70 -5.21
C TYR A 328 -5.23 -2.10 -3.81
N PRO A 329 -5.73 -1.42 -2.76
CA PRO A 329 -6.88 -0.52 -2.71
C PRO A 329 -6.62 0.92 -3.18
N ALA A 330 -5.38 1.34 -3.44
CA ALA A 330 -5.01 2.71 -3.76
C ALA A 330 -5.80 3.31 -4.94
N ALA A 331 -6.12 2.52 -5.97
CA ALA A 331 -6.82 3.01 -7.16
C ALA A 331 -8.34 3.22 -6.98
N TRP A 332 -8.90 2.95 -5.80
CA TRP A 332 -10.31 3.29 -5.53
C TRP A 332 -10.47 4.75 -5.12
N PRO A 333 -11.55 5.42 -5.55
CA PRO A 333 -11.74 6.87 -5.35
C PRO A 333 -11.80 7.32 -3.89
N GLU A 334 -12.17 6.43 -2.97
CA GLU A 334 -12.29 6.71 -1.54
C GLU A 334 -10.93 6.63 -0.82
N VAL A 335 -9.87 6.22 -1.52
CA VAL A 335 -8.55 5.96 -0.93
C VAL A 335 -7.55 7.01 -1.39
N ILE A 336 -6.80 7.58 -0.46
CA ILE A 336 -5.68 8.46 -0.76
C ILE A 336 -4.50 7.59 -1.19
N ALA A 337 -4.19 7.60 -2.49
CA ALA A 337 -3.08 6.86 -3.08
C ALA A 337 -1.77 7.63 -2.93
N VAL A 338 -0.79 7.02 -2.27
CA VAL A 338 0.47 7.68 -1.94
C VAL A 338 1.62 7.12 -2.77
N THR A 339 2.25 7.99 -3.57
CA THR A 339 3.51 7.69 -4.25
C THR A 339 4.70 8.04 -3.37
N ALA A 340 5.88 7.51 -3.71
CA ALA A 340 7.11 7.71 -2.96
C ALA A 340 8.08 8.64 -3.67
N VAL A 341 8.75 9.54 -2.91
CA VAL A 341 9.84 10.37 -3.40
C VAL A 341 11.11 10.20 -2.58
N ASP A 342 12.26 10.53 -3.19
CA ASP A 342 13.56 10.54 -2.52
C ASP A 342 13.84 11.89 -1.84
N GLY A 343 14.95 12.00 -1.10
CA GLY A 343 15.36 13.23 -0.41
C GLY A 343 15.67 14.44 -1.33
N ASN A 344 15.59 14.28 -2.65
CA ASN A 344 15.67 15.35 -3.64
C ASN A 344 14.31 15.53 -4.37
N GLU A 345 13.23 15.06 -3.79
CA GLU A 345 11.86 15.17 -4.30
C GLU A 345 11.64 14.47 -5.66
N ARG A 346 12.52 13.54 -6.05
CA ARG A 346 12.36 12.76 -7.27
C ARG A 346 11.53 11.52 -7.00
N VAL A 347 10.58 11.25 -7.90
CA VAL A 347 9.72 10.06 -7.80
C VAL A 347 10.54 8.77 -7.71
N TYR A 348 10.14 7.86 -6.86
CA TYR A 348 10.70 6.52 -6.76
C TYR A 348 10.53 5.76 -8.08
N ARG A 349 11.64 5.28 -8.65
CA ARG A 349 11.63 4.67 -10.00
C ARG A 349 10.73 3.46 -10.18
N GLN A 350 10.39 2.78 -9.09
CA GLN A 350 9.48 1.63 -9.10
C GLN A 350 8.05 2.01 -8.68
N ALA A 351 7.78 3.25 -8.30
CA ALA A 351 6.43 3.68 -7.99
C ALA A 351 5.52 3.57 -9.23
N ASN A 352 4.31 3.07 -9.01
CA ASN A 352 3.26 3.16 -10.01
C ASN A 352 2.90 4.62 -10.25
N GLN A 353 2.45 4.90 -11.47
CA GLN A 353 1.95 6.21 -11.88
C GLN A 353 0.57 6.07 -12.51
N GLY A 354 -0.25 7.09 -12.40
CA GLY A 354 -1.58 7.06 -12.99
C GLY A 354 -2.53 8.08 -12.38
N PRO A 355 -3.72 8.24 -12.95
CA PRO A 355 -4.69 9.25 -12.54
C PRO A 355 -5.32 8.97 -11.16
N TYR A 356 -4.92 7.92 -10.49
CA TYR A 356 -5.36 7.59 -9.13
C TYR A 356 -4.37 8.05 -8.05
N VAL A 357 -3.13 8.41 -8.39
CA VAL A 357 -2.13 8.90 -7.44
C VAL A 357 -2.63 10.22 -6.85
N SER A 358 -2.75 10.29 -5.53
CA SER A 358 -3.32 11.45 -4.83
C SER A 358 -2.26 12.39 -4.27
N LEU A 359 -1.24 11.83 -3.61
CA LEU A 359 -0.17 12.58 -2.94
C LEU A 359 1.18 11.88 -3.07
N ALA A 360 2.23 12.64 -2.98
CA ALA A 360 3.59 12.17 -2.79
C ALA A 360 4.00 12.29 -1.31
N ALA A 361 4.86 11.38 -0.85
CA ALA A 361 5.49 11.47 0.46
C ALA A 361 6.90 10.86 0.43
N PRO A 362 7.76 11.15 1.43
CA PRO A 362 9.06 10.50 1.54
C PRO A 362 8.92 8.99 1.62
N GLY A 363 9.55 8.26 0.69
CA GLY A 363 9.44 6.80 0.62
C GLY A 363 10.70 6.10 0.11
N VAL A 364 11.82 6.83 -0.02
CA VAL A 364 13.10 6.27 -0.47
C VAL A 364 14.16 6.51 0.58
N ASN A 365 14.87 5.45 0.97
CA ASN A 365 15.87 5.47 2.04
C ASN A 365 15.30 5.92 3.39
N ILE A 366 14.10 5.49 3.72
CA ILE A 366 13.45 5.82 4.98
C ILE A 366 14.07 4.99 6.10
N TRP A 367 14.58 5.69 7.13
CA TRP A 367 15.08 5.05 8.33
C TRP A 367 13.91 4.63 9.22
N THR A 368 13.75 3.33 9.44
CA THR A 368 12.69 2.78 10.28
C THR A 368 13.14 1.50 11.00
N ALA A 369 12.28 0.92 11.84
CA ALA A 369 12.62 -0.23 12.66
C ALA A 369 13.05 -1.44 11.82
N ALA A 370 14.10 -2.12 12.27
CA ALA A 370 14.40 -3.48 11.85
C ALA A 370 13.50 -4.46 12.61
N SER A 371 13.48 -5.74 12.19
CA SER A 371 12.52 -6.71 12.76
C SER A 371 12.72 -7.09 14.23
N VAL A 372 13.94 -6.93 14.76
CA VAL A 372 14.28 -7.35 16.13
C VAL A 372 14.63 -6.16 17.00
N SER A 373 15.57 -5.32 16.54
CA SER A 373 16.02 -4.13 17.26
C SER A 373 16.80 -3.21 16.32
N GLY A 374 16.93 -1.93 16.69
CA GLY A 374 17.62 -0.92 15.89
C GLY A 374 16.81 -0.48 14.68
N GLY A 375 17.47 0.15 13.71
CA GLY A 375 16.82 0.66 12.52
C GLY A 375 17.49 0.18 11.24
N ARG A 376 16.77 0.33 10.13
CA ARG A 376 17.23 0.00 8.79
C ARG A 376 16.63 0.96 7.78
N LEU A 377 17.36 1.24 6.70
CA LEU A 377 16.84 1.98 5.56
C LEU A 377 15.91 1.10 4.71
N ARG A 378 14.79 1.68 4.30
CA ARG A 378 13.75 1.05 3.50
C ARG A 378 13.31 1.96 2.37
N SER A 379 12.82 1.37 1.27
CA SER A 379 12.26 2.14 0.15
C SER A 379 11.04 1.43 -0.41
N GLY A 380 10.03 2.22 -0.78
CA GLY A 380 8.78 1.76 -1.35
C GLY A 380 7.64 2.72 -1.04
N THR A 381 6.56 2.65 -1.81
CA THR A 381 5.34 3.42 -1.56
C THR A 381 4.68 3.05 -0.23
N SER A 382 4.93 1.84 0.29
CA SER A 382 4.51 1.40 1.62
C SER A 382 5.09 2.26 2.75
N TYR A 383 6.32 2.80 2.56
CA TYR A 383 6.97 3.68 3.55
C TYR A 383 6.60 5.15 3.34
N ALA A 384 5.97 5.49 2.24
CA ALA A 384 5.40 6.81 2.01
C ALA A 384 4.01 6.97 2.65
N ALA A 385 3.17 5.94 2.59
CA ALA A 385 1.81 5.95 3.13
C ALA A 385 1.71 6.40 4.60
N PRO A 386 2.58 5.98 5.55
CA PRO A 386 2.52 6.42 6.94
C PRO A 386 2.60 7.93 7.15
N PHE A 387 3.34 8.66 6.32
CA PHE A 387 3.43 10.13 6.41
C PHE A 387 2.07 10.78 6.13
N VAL A 388 1.40 10.33 5.08
CA VAL A 388 0.06 10.81 4.72
C VAL A 388 -0.98 10.33 5.74
N THR A 389 -0.86 9.12 6.25
CA THR A 389 -1.72 8.60 7.32
C THR A 389 -1.64 9.46 8.57
N ALA A 390 -0.43 9.84 8.98
CA ALA A 390 -0.22 10.69 10.14
C ALA A 390 -0.80 12.10 9.91
N ALA A 391 -0.54 12.70 8.75
CA ALA A 391 -1.08 14.03 8.41
C ALA A 391 -2.62 14.02 8.38
N LEU A 392 -3.23 13.00 7.75
CA LEU A 392 -4.69 12.87 7.70
C LEU A 392 -5.30 12.65 9.09
N ALA A 393 -4.66 11.85 9.94
CA ALA A 393 -5.12 11.60 11.30
C ALA A 393 -5.11 12.88 12.15
N VAL A 394 -4.09 13.72 11.99
CA VAL A 394 -4.02 15.03 12.65
C VAL A 394 -5.10 15.98 12.14
N GLU A 395 -5.25 16.09 10.81
CA GLU A 395 -6.29 16.95 10.24
C GLU A 395 -7.70 16.50 10.62
N ARG A 396 -7.93 15.19 10.72
CA ARG A 396 -9.21 14.64 11.21
C ARG A 396 -9.49 15.07 12.65
N MET A 397 -8.48 15.05 13.52
CA MET A 397 -8.63 15.51 14.92
C MET A 397 -8.83 17.03 15.03
N ARG A 398 -8.23 17.81 14.13
CA ARG A 398 -8.40 19.27 14.07
C ARG A 398 -9.78 19.67 13.57
N MET A 399 -10.39 18.84 12.73
CA MET A 399 -11.67 19.10 12.07
C MET A 399 -12.69 17.98 12.37
N PRO A 400 -13.03 17.71 13.66
CA PRO A 400 -13.85 16.55 14.04
C PRO A 400 -15.27 16.61 13.48
N GLU A 401 -15.82 17.81 13.23
CA GLU A 401 -17.17 18.00 12.69
C GLU A 401 -17.25 17.96 11.15
N LYS A 402 -16.10 17.90 10.47
CA LYS A 402 -16.06 17.86 9.01
C LYS A 402 -16.22 16.45 8.49
N VAL A 403 -16.79 16.30 7.30
CA VAL A 403 -16.78 15.03 6.57
C VAL A 403 -15.37 14.74 6.06
N MET A 404 -15.02 13.47 5.89
CA MET A 404 -13.66 13.08 5.49
C MET A 404 -13.23 13.68 4.15
N GLU A 405 -14.16 13.93 3.23
CA GLU A 405 -13.90 14.60 1.95
C GLU A 405 -13.35 16.03 2.15
N ASP A 406 -13.93 16.82 3.07
CA ASP A 406 -13.43 18.16 3.39
C ASP A 406 -12.05 18.12 4.06
N VAL A 407 -11.83 17.14 4.97
CA VAL A 407 -10.53 16.93 5.63
C VAL A 407 -9.45 16.59 4.60
N THR A 408 -9.77 15.70 3.68
CA THR A 408 -8.86 15.28 2.59
C THR A 408 -8.58 16.45 1.63
N ALA A 409 -9.58 17.25 1.30
CA ALA A 409 -9.42 18.42 0.45
C ALA A 409 -8.46 19.46 1.06
N THR A 410 -8.51 19.66 2.38
CA THR A 410 -7.54 20.50 3.09
C THR A 410 -6.12 19.96 2.94
N LEU A 411 -5.94 18.66 3.15
CA LEU A 411 -4.64 18.02 3.00
C LEU A 411 -4.08 18.17 1.57
N PHE A 412 -4.93 18.07 0.55
CA PHE A 412 -4.51 18.27 -0.85
C PHE A 412 -4.15 19.72 -1.17
N ALA A 413 -4.91 20.66 -0.63
CA ALA A 413 -4.65 22.09 -0.82
C ALA A 413 -3.33 22.56 -0.17
N CYS A 414 -2.87 21.85 0.87
CA CYS A 414 -1.63 22.14 1.58
C CYS A 414 -0.41 21.45 0.98
N ALA A 415 -0.60 20.54 0.01
CA ALA A 415 0.52 19.81 -0.58
C ALA A 415 1.44 20.75 -1.37
N LYS A 416 2.74 20.57 -1.21
CA LYS A 416 3.75 21.27 -2.03
C LYS A 416 3.71 20.71 -3.45
N ASP A 417 3.35 21.52 -4.43
CA ASP A 417 3.28 21.12 -5.83
C ASP A 417 4.64 20.60 -6.33
N LEU A 418 4.64 19.44 -6.99
CA LEU A 418 5.79 18.78 -7.58
C LEU A 418 5.46 18.36 -9.01
N GLY A 419 6.46 18.42 -9.89
CA GLY A 419 6.30 17.98 -11.28
C GLY A 419 5.66 19.03 -12.17
N ASP A 420 4.63 18.64 -12.93
CA ASP A 420 3.85 19.58 -13.76
C ASP A 420 2.91 20.37 -12.84
N ALA A 421 2.71 21.66 -13.14
CA ALA A 421 1.93 22.57 -12.29
C ALA A 421 0.51 22.07 -12.03
N GLY A 422 0.12 21.97 -10.77
CA GLY A 422 -1.14 21.43 -10.30
C GLY A 422 -1.14 19.90 -10.21
N TYR A 423 -2.32 19.29 -10.30
CA TYR A 423 -2.41 17.83 -10.24
C TYR A 423 -1.76 17.16 -11.46
N ASP A 424 -0.89 16.17 -11.20
CA ASP A 424 -0.29 15.31 -12.23
C ASP A 424 -0.30 13.81 -11.84
N PRO A 425 -0.19 12.87 -12.81
CA PRO A 425 -0.31 11.44 -12.53
C PRO A 425 0.94 10.82 -11.87
N VAL A 426 1.99 11.57 -11.61
CA VAL A 426 3.24 11.12 -10.99
C VAL A 426 3.25 11.45 -9.50
N PHE A 427 2.89 12.69 -9.15
CA PHE A 427 2.95 13.22 -7.78
C PHE A 427 1.57 13.51 -7.17
N GLY A 428 0.49 13.37 -7.93
CA GLY A 428 -0.86 13.74 -7.51
C GLY A 428 -0.98 15.25 -7.30
N HIS A 429 -1.45 15.67 -6.12
CA HIS A 429 -1.50 17.08 -5.70
C HIS A 429 -0.13 17.60 -5.20
N GLY A 430 0.88 16.75 -5.12
CA GLY A 430 2.22 17.12 -4.66
C GLY A 430 2.65 16.41 -3.39
N LEU A 431 3.75 16.90 -2.80
CA LEU A 431 4.33 16.38 -1.57
C LEU A 431 3.48 16.79 -0.37
N VAL A 432 3.10 15.82 0.46
CA VAL A 432 2.42 16.10 1.73
C VAL A 432 3.31 16.99 2.61
N THR A 433 2.72 18.00 3.23
CA THR A 433 3.36 18.83 4.25
C THR A 433 2.75 18.57 5.61
N SER A 434 3.45 18.97 6.68
CA SER A 434 2.85 18.88 8.00
C SER A 434 1.66 19.85 8.10
N PRO A 435 0.61 19.49 8.84
CA PRO A 435 -0.53 20.38 9.03
C PRO A 435 -0.20 21.75 9.65
N GLU A 436 0.92 21.87 10.37
CA GLU A 436 1.39 23.14 10.92
C GLU A 436 1.88 24.10 9.83
N GLU A 437 2.60 23.62 8.82
CA GLU A 437 3.08 24.46 7.71
C GLU A 437 1.93 25.04 6.88
N CYS A 438 0.82 24.31 6.78
CA CYS A 438 -0.36 24.76 6.05
C CYS A 438 -1.03 26.00 6.66
N GLU A 439 -0.99 26.16 7.99
CA GLU A 439 -1.59 27.32 8.67
C GLU A 439 -0.81 28.61 8.42
N ASP A 440 0.49 28.54 8.34
CA ASP A 440 1.34 29.72 8.15
C ASP A 440 1.08 30.39 6.80
N GLU A 441 0.84 29.63 5.73
CA GLU A 441 0.53 30.21 4.41
C GLU A 441 -0.86 30.83 4.33
N THR A 442 -1.87 30.27 4.99
CA THR A 442 -3.26 30.82 4.97
C THR A 442 -3.41 32.11 5.78
N GLN A 443 -2.58 32.36 6.78
CA GLN A 443 -2.60 33.59 7.56
C GLN A 443 -1.99 34.79 6.80
N PHE A 444 -1.07 34.56 5.87
CA PHE A 444 -0.47 35.63 5.08
C PHE A 444 -1.42 36.26 4.04
N PHE A 445 -2.45 35.54 3.59
CA PHE A 445 -3.43 36.05 2.62
C PHE A 445 -4.61 36.80 3.26
N SER A 446 -4.82 36.72 4.58
CA SER A 446 -5.92 37.37 5.26
C SER A 446 -5.62 38.78 5.78
N VAL A 447 -4.38 39.27 5.73
CA VAL A 447 -3.98 40.59 6.28
C VAL A 447 -3.77 41.66 5.21
N SER A 448 -3.90 41.36 3.92
CA SER A 448 -3.75 42.35 2.82
C SER A 448 -5.06 42.89 2.22
N GLY A 449 -6.14 42.81 2.96
CA GLY A 449 -7.47 43.29 2.54
C GLY A 449 -8.14 44.26 3.55
N GLU A 450 -7.45 45.35 3.92
CA GLU A 450 -8.08 46.57 4.48
C GLU A 450 -7.52 47.84 3.78
#